data_ac6c0322edc59f848b39b17f347a07c8
#
_entry.id   ac6c0322edc59f848b39b17f347a07c8
#
_cell.length_a   1.000
_cell.length_b   1.000
_cell.length_c   1.000
_cell.angle_alpha   90.00
_cell.angle_beta   90.00
_cell.angle_gamma   90.00
#
_symmetry.space_group_name_H-M   'P 1'
#
loop_
_entity.id
_entity.type
_entity.pdbx_description
1 polymer ?
#
loop_
_entity_poly.entity_id
_entity_poly.type
_entity_poly.pdbx_seq_one_letter_code
_entity_poly.pdbx_strand_id
1 'polypeptide(L)'
;MFELDREVYCMKKVLSVSIKTIIFFVGWAICVSVIPIPDTASAVIWRFWAELIPLLSVIAITLIFWLADQKKIRLHLTGKPVYNIILGGVTGTIWLGASVGILSILGVVQIEGKNQIAMLWLWLLAAFLNTVMQEMLVRGYLYQMIKSNGSIAAAIIVSTGLFTFAHGGAFELSLIHISEPTRPE
;
A
#
# COMPACT_ATOMS: atom_id res chain seq x y z
N MET A 1 -25.28 -21.85 -29.09
CA MET A 1 -24.57 -20.72 -29.70
C MET A 1 -24.48 -19.52 -28.76
N PHE A 2 -25.57 -19.01 -28.20
CA PHE A 2 -25.57 -17.88 -27.24
C PHE A 2 -24.78 -18.09 -25.93
N GLU A 3 -24.74 -19.28 -25.37
CA GLU A 3 -23.96 -19.56 -24.14
C GLU A 3 -22.45 -19.56 -24.41
N LEU A 4 -22.01 -20.13 -25.51
CA LEU A 4 -20.59 -20.20 -25.91
C LEU A 4 -20.03 -18.79 -26.14
N ASP A 5 -20.80 -17.91 -26.79
CA ASP A 5 -20.39 -16.52 -27.02
C ASP A 5 -20.27 -15.72 -25.72
N ARG A 6 -21.13 -16.00 -24.75
CA ARG A 6 -21.09 -15.37 -23.41
C ARG A 6 -19.90 -15.83 -22.59
N GLU A 7 -19.54 -17.12 -22.65
CA GLU A 7 -18.36 -17.64 -21.96
C GLU A 7 -17.06 -17.09 -22.56
N VAL A 8 -16.96 -17.05 -23.90
CA VAL A 8 -15.82 -16.48 -24.60
C VAL A 8 -15.65 -14.99 -24.28
N TYR A 9 -16.75 -14.23 -24.21
CA TYR A 9 -16.72 -12.83 -23.83
C TYR A 9 -16.24 -12.63 -22.39
N CYS A 10 -16.76 -13.43 -21.45
CA CYS A 10 -16.35 -13.40 -20.05
C CYS A 10 -14.86 -13.73 -19.89
N MET A 11 -14.38 -14.75 -20.58
CA MET A 11 -12.97 -15.17 -20.58
C MET A 11 -12.06 -14.07 -21.10
N LYS A 12 -12.39 -13.44 -22.23
CA LYS A 12 -11.61 -12.32 -22.79
C LYS A 12 -11.55 -11.14 -21.83
N LYS A 13 -12.65 -10.84 -21.14
CA LYS A 13 -12.72 -9.75 -20.17
C LYS A 13 -11.83 -10.03 -18.96
N VAL A 14 -11.90 -11.23 -18.38
CA VAL A 14 -11.05 -11.65 -17.26
C VAL A 14 -9.57 -11.59 -17.67
N LEU A 15 -9.22 -12.14 -18.82
CA LEU A 15 -7.85 -12.13 -19.34
C LEU A 15 -7.33 -10.68 -19.52
N SER A 16 -8.13 -9.79 -20.09
CA SER A 16 -7.77 -8.39 -20.26
C SER A 16 -7.51 -7.69 -18.92
N VAL A 17 -8.36 -7.91 -17.93
CA VAL A 17 -8.20 -7.35 -16.56
C VAL A 17 -6.94 -7.89 -15.90
N SER A 18 -6.70 -9.20 -16.00
CA SER A 18 -5.51 -9.85 -15.42
C SER A 18 -4.22 -9.31 -16.05
N ILE A 19 -4.17 -9.21 -17.37
CA ILE A 19 -3.01 -8.65 -18.10
C ILE A 19 -2.77 -7.20 -17.66
N LYS A 20 -3.80 -6.36 -17.62
CA LYS A 20 -3.68 -4.97 -17.18
C LYS A 20 -3.16 -4.88 -15.75
N THR A 21 -3.65 -5.74 -14.84
CA THR A 21 -3.19 -5.78 -13.45
C THR A 21 -1.70 -6.12 -13.37
N ILE A 22 -1.25 -7.12 -14.13
CA ILE A 22 0.16 -7.52 -14.17
C ILE A 22 1.02 -6.39 -14.72
N ILE A 23 0.63 -5.79 -15.87
CA ILE A 23 1.39 -4.71 -16.50
C ILE A 23 1.46 -3.48 -15.57
N PHE A 24 0.37 -3.14 -14.88
CA PHE A 24 0.34 -2.04 -13.93
C PHE A 24 1.35 -2.28 -12.78
N PHE A 25 1.31 -3.47 -12.16
CA PHE A 25 2.16 -3.79 -11.02
C PHE A 25 3.63 -3.90 -11.40
N VAL A 26 3.92 -4.59 -12.52
CA VAL A 26 5.28 -4.71 -13.06
C VAL A 26 5.82 -3.35 -13.49
N GLY A 27 5.01 -2.53 -14.15
CA GLY A 27 5.38 -1.17 -14.56
C GLY A 27 5.72 -0.30 -13.35
N TRP A 28 4.92 -0.36 -12.28
CA TRP A 28 5.23 0.31 -11.01
C TRP A 28 6.55 -0.18 -10.42
N ALA A 29 6.75 -1.49 -10.32
CA ALA A 29 7.96 -2.09 -9.76
C ALA A 29 9.22 -1.69 -10.56
N ILE A 30 9.13 -1.66 -11.89
CA ILE A 30 10.22 -1.18 -12.76
C ILE A 30 10.52 0.29 -12.48
N CYS A 31 9.51 1.16 -12.41
CA CYS A 31 9.72 2.58 -12.11
C CYS A 31 10.44 2.77 -10.77
N VAL A 32 10.03 2.03 -9.73
CA VAL A 32 10.69 2.07 -8.41
C VAL A 32 12.13 1.58 -8.48
N SER A 33 12.40 0.52 -9.25
CA SER A 33 13.74 -0.08 -9.34
C SER A 33 14.74 0.76 -10.14
N VAL A 34 14.25 1.53 -11.11
CA VAL A 34 15.12 2.34 -12.00
C VAL A 34 15.48 3.68 -11.37
N ILE A 35 14.64 4.25 -10.51
CA ILE A 35 14.89 5.54 -9.88
C ILE A 35 15.78 5.31 -8.64
N PRO A 36 17.05 5.76 -8.65
CA PRO A 36 17.93 5.56 -7.52
C PRO A 36 17.49 6.44 -6.33
N ILE A 37 17.56 5.89 -5.12
CA ILE A 37 17.44 6.69 -3.91
C ILE A 37 18.69 7.52 -3.78
N PRO A 38 18.59 8.86 -3.54
CA PRO A 38 19.75 9.71 -3.35
C PRO A 38 20.63 9.22 -2.21
N ASP A 39 21.95 9.18 -2.44
CA ASP A 39 22.90 8.80 -1.42
C ASP A 39 22.92 9.86 -0.31
N THR A 40 22.68 9.43 0.93
CA THR A 40 22.60 10.31 2.09
C THR A 40 23.02 9.57 3.35
N ALA A 41 23.76 10.24 4.19
CA ALA A 41 24.18 9.71 5.50
C ALA A 41 23.05 9.69 6.54
N SER A 42 21.92 10.36 6.26
CA SER A 42 20.79 10.45 7.19
C SER A 42 19.75 9.37 6.90
N ALA A 43 19.55 8.46 7.84
CA ALA A 43 18.56 7.39 7.74
C ALA A 43 17.14 7.92 7.48
N VAL A 44 16.77 9.04 8.11
CA VAL A 44 15.43 9.64 7.93
C VAL A 44 15.26 10.25 6.54
N ILE A 45 16.29 10.87 5.98
CA ILE A 45 16.25 11.43 4.61
C ILE A 45 16.19 10.28 3.61
N TRP A 46 16.97 9.24 3.82
CA TRP A 46 16.91 8.02 3.01
C TRP A 46 15.49 7.42 3.03
N ARG A 47 14.90 7.28 4.22
CA ARG A 47 13.53 6.77 4.38
C ARG A 47 12.50 7.62 3.66
N PHE A 48 12.62 8.95 3.74
CA PHE A 48 11.73 9.85 3.02
C PHE A 48 11.74 9.61 1.51
N TRP A 49 12.94 9.49 0.90
CA TRP A 49 13.05 9.19 -0.53
C TRP A 49 12.57 7.79 -0.87
N ALA A 50 12.84 6.81 -0.02
CA ALA A 50 12.38 5.43 -0.18
C ALA A 50 10.85 5.30 -0.22
N GLU A 51 10.12 6.25 0.37
CA GLU A 51 8.66 6.29 0.32
C GLU A 51 8.12 7.24 -0.77
N LEU A 52 8.82 8.33 -1.03
CA LEU A 52 8.39 9.31 -2.02
C LEU A 52 8.49 8.76 -3.45
N ILE A 53 9.57 8.06 -3.78
CA ILE A 53 9.79 7.51 -5.13
C ILE A 53 8.70 6.50 -5.51
N PRO A 54 8.36 5.49 -4.70
CA PRO A 54 7.26 4.57 -4.98
C PRO A 54 5.90 5.27 -5.09
N LEU A 55 5.65 6.29 -4.27
CA LEU A 55 4.43 7.08 -4.35
C LEU A 55 4.32 7.83 -5.69
N LEU A 56 5.37 8.54 -6.10
CA LEU A 56 5.37 9.24 -7.38
C LEU A 56 5.23 8.26 -8.56
N SER A 57 5.86 7.10 -8.45
CA SER A 57 5.77 6.02 -9.45
C SER A 57 4.33 5.49 -9.58
N VAL A 58 3.63 5.24 -8.46
CA VAL A 58 2.23 4.78 -8.52
C VAL A 58 1.28 5.84 -9.01
N ILE A 59 1.53 7.12 -8.72
CA ILE A 59 0.77 8.24 -9.27
C ILE A 59 0.94 8.28 -10.78
N ALA A 60 2.18 8.24 -11.27
CA ALA A 60 2.49 8.28 -12.71
C ALA A 60 1.84 7.12 -13.47
N ILE A 61 2.03 5.89 -13.00
CA ILE A 61 1.44 4.71 -13.66
C ILE A 61 -0.10 4.73 -13.60
N THR A 62 -0.68 5.19 -12.49
CA THR A 62 -2.13 5.38 -12.35
C THR A 62 -2.65 6.36 -13.39
N LEU A 63 -1.97 7.48 -13.58
CA LEU A 63 -2.36 8.50 -14.57
C LEU A 63 -2.27 7.95 -15.99
N ILE A 64 -1.18 7.23 -16.33
CA ILE A 64 -1.01 6.62 -17.64
C ILE A 64 -2.16 5.66 -17.94
N PHE A 65 -2.46 4.73 -17.04
CA PHE A 65 -3.53 3.76 -17.23
C PHE A 65 -4.91 4.40 -17.25
N TRP A 66 -5.15 5.38 -16.40
CA TRP A 66 -6.43 6.11 -16.37
C TRP A 66 -6.69 6.89 -17.66
N LEU A 67 -5.64 7.50 -18.23
CA LEU A 67 -5.72 8.18 -19.52
C LEU A 67 -5.89 7.16 -20.66
N ALA A 68 -5.16 6.05 -20.64
CA ALA A 68 -5.28 4.97 -21.63
C ALA A 68 -6.70 4.36 -21.65
N ASP A 69 -7.34 4.24 -20.48
CA ASP A 69 -8.73 3.81 -20.36
C ASP A 69 -9.75 4.94 -20.63
N GLN A 70 -9.30 6.05 -21.21
CA GLN A 70 -10.16 7.20 -21.56
C GLN A 70 -10.97 7.74 -20.37
N LYS A 71 -10.39 7.70 -19.17
CA LYS A 71 -11.02 8.15 -17.92
C LYS A 71 -12.32 7.42 -17.54
N LYS A 72 -12.57 6.24 -18.12
CA LYS A 72 -13.77 5.44 -17.83
C LYS A 72 -13.80 4.91 -16.39
N ILE A 73 -12.64 4.71 -15.80
CA ILE A 73 -12.53 4.26 -14.40
C ILE A 73 -12.69 5.47 -13.47
N ARG A 74 -13.71 5.42 -12.62
CA ARG A 74 -13.94 6.48 -11.61
C ARG A 74 -13.01 6.23 -10.41
N LEU A 75 -12.07 7.13 -10.17
CA LEU A 75 -11.10 7.02 -9.06
C LEU A 75 -11.70 7.36 -7.70
N HIS A 76 -12.97 7.75 -7.63
CA HIS A 76 -13.70 8.10 -6.39
C HIS A 76 -12.93 9.09 -5.47
N LEU A 77 -12.23 10.03 -6.07
CA LEU A 77 -11.54 11.11 -5.35
C LEU A 77 -12.51 12.20 -4.84
N THR A 78 -13.80 12.02 -5.11
CA THR A 78 -14.85 12.95 -4.70
C THR A 78 -15.39 12.58 -3.33
N GLY A 79 -15.45 13.55 -2.43
CA GLY A 79 -15.96 13.38 -1.08
C GLY A 79 -15.61 14.60 -0.21
N LYS A 80 -15.64 14.43 1.10
CA LYS A 80 -15.19 15.41 2.08
C LYS A 80 -13.77 15.05 2.54
N PRO A 81 -12.70 15.32 1.74
CA PRO A 81 -11.36 14.79 2.03
C PRO A 81 -10.85 15.22 3.40
N VAL A 82 -11.05 16.47 3.78
CA VAL A 82 -10.60 16.99 5.08
C VAL A 82 -11.30 16.26 6.24
N TYR A 83 -12.62 16.09 6.15
CA TYR A 83 -13.39 15.37 7.15
C TYR A 83 -12.92 13.91 7.28
N ASN A 84 -12.70 13.23 6.16
CA ASN A 84 -12.25 11.84 6.15
C ASN A 84 -10.82 11.69 6.70
N ILE A 85 -9.93 12.65 6.43
CA ILE A 85 -8.56 12.68 6.99
C ILE A 85 -8.63 12.85 8.51
N ILE A 86 -9.42 13.82 9.00
CA ILE A 86 -9.56 14.05 10.44
C ILE A 86 -10.17 12.83 11.12
N LEU A 87 -11.27 12.30 10.57
CA LEU A 87 -11.94 11.12 11.12
C LEU A 87 -11.01 9.91 11.16
N GLY A 88 -10.29 9.64 10.06
CA GLY A 88 -9.31 8.57 9.98
C GLY A 88 -8.15 8.76 10.97
N GLY A 89 -7.63 9.98 11.09
CA GLY A 89 -6.58 10.32 12.05
C GLY A 89 -7.02 10.10 13.51
N VAL A 90 -8.20 10.58 13.88
CA VAL A 90 -8.75 10.38 15.23
C VAL A 90 -8.98 8.89 15.51
N THR A 91 -9.65 8.18 14.59
CA THR A 91 -9.92 6.75 14.76
C THR A 91 -8.63 5.93 14.84
N GLY A 92 -7.65 6.22 13.97
CA GLY A 92 -6.35 5.55 14.00
C GLY A 92 -5.58 5.80 15.28
N THR A 93 -5.59 7.04 15.79
CA THR A 93 -4.94 7.38 17.06
C THR A 93 -5.59 6.65 18.25
N ILE A 94 -6.92 6.62 18.30
CA ILE A 94 -7.65 5.89 19.35
C ILE A 94 -7.31 4.39 19.27
N TRP A 95 -7.35 3.81 18.07
CA TRP A 95 -7.07 2.39 17.87
C TRP A 95 -5.64 2.02 18.29
N LEU A 96 -4.65 2.80 17.84
CA LEU A 96 -3.25 2.59 18.20
C LEU A 96 -3.02 2.77 19.70
N GLY A 97 -3.58 3.84 20.30
CA GLY A 97 -3.47 4.09 21.73
C GLY A 97 -4.11 2.98 22.57
N ALA A 98 -5.28 2.49 22.17
CA ALA A 98 -5.92 1.36 22.84
C ALA A 98 -5.09 0.08 22.72
N SER A 99 -4.54 -0.21 21.54
CA SER A 99 -3.68 -1.38 21.31
C SER A 99 -2.43 -1.35 22.19
N VAL A 100 -1.71 -0.22 22.20
CA VAL A 100 -0.50 -0.04 23.04
C VAL A 100 -0.88 -0.10 24.53
N GLY A 101 -2.00 0.51 24.93
CA GLY A 101 -2.48 0.47 26.30
C GLY A 101 -2.79 -0.95 26.79
N ILE A 102 -3.49 -1.74 25.97
CA ILE A 102 -3.79 -3.14 26.29
C ILE A 102 -2.50 -3.96 26.43
N LEU A 103 -1.57 -3.82 25.47
CA LEU A 103 -0.30 -4.54 25.50
C LEU A 103 0.56 -4.15 26.71
N SER A 104 0.51 -2.89 27.13
CA SER A 104 1.19 -2.42 28.33
C SER A 104 0.57 -2.99 29.61
N ILE A 105 -0.77 -3.06 29.68
CA ILE A 105 -1.48 -3.67 30.83
C ILE A 105 -1.18 -5.17 30.92
N LEU A 106 -1.06 -5.83 29.79
CA LEU A 106 -0.70 -7.26 29.73
C LEU A 106 0.80 -7.53 30.00
N GLY A 107 1.62 -6.49 30.18
CA GLY A 107 3.06 -6.61 30.42
C GLY A 107 3.88 -7.02 29.19
N VAL A 108 3.26 -7.03 27.98
CA VAL A 108 3.93 -7.38 26.72
C VAL A 108 4.81 -6.22 26.22
N VAL A 109 4.39 -4.97 26.49
CA VAL A 109 5.10 -3.74 26.13
C VAL A 109 5.42 -2.96 27.41
N GLN A 110 6.69 -2.62 27.59
CA GLN A 110 7.14 -1.77 28.69
C GLN A 110 7.68 -0.45 28.12
N ILE A 111 7.29 0.66 28.75
CA ILE A 111 7.78 1.99 28.36
C ILE A 111 9.02 2.30 29.21
N GLU A 112 10.21 2.05 28.64
CA GLU A 112 11.49 2.20 29.34
C GLU A 112 12.01 3.64 29.39
N GLY A 113 11.52 4.52 28.50
CA GLY A 113 11.99 5.91 28.47
C GLY A 113 11.51 6.72 27.26
N LYS A 114 12.03 7.95 27.17
CA LYS A 114 11.78 8.85 26.04
C LYS A 114 13.05 8.95 25.19
N ASN A 115 13.01 8.47 23.97
CA ASN A 115 14.06 8.71 22.97
C ASN A 115 13.82 10.05 22.28
N GLN A 116 14.88 10.85 22.14
CA GLN A 116 14.86 12.02 21.27
C GLN A 116 15.12 11.58 19.82
N ILE A 117 14.08 11.51 19.02
CA ILE A 117 14.19 11.14 17.61
C ILE A 117 14.43 12.41 16.81
N ALA A 118 15.63 12.52 16.24
CA ALA A 118 15.95 13.62 15.34
C ALA A 118 14.99 13.63 14.13
N MET A 119 14.47 14.80 13.78
CA MET A 119 13.59 15.00 12.62
C MET A 119 12.33 14.10 12.65
N LEU A 120 11.70 13.91 13.82
CA LEU A 120 10.49 13.10 13.99
C LEU A 120 9.40 13.42 12.96
N TRP A 121 9.22 14.70 12.63
CA TRP A 121 8.24 15.14 11.64
C TRP A 121 8.49 14.52 10.25
N LEU A 122 9.76 14.30 9.86
CA LEU A 122 10.11 13.69 8.59
C LEU A 122 9.85 12.18 8.60
N TRP A 123 10.05 11.51 9.73
CA TRP A 123 9.64 10.13 9.93
C TRP A 123 8.12 9.95 9.80
N LEU A 124 7.36 10.86 10.42
CA LEU A 124 5.88 10.84 10.33
C LEU A 124 5.43 11.12 8.88
N LEU A 125 6.08 12.05 8.19
CA LEU A 125 5.80 12.33 6.78
C LEU A 125 6.11 11.09 5.92
N ALA A 126 7.25 10.45 6.11
CA ALA A 126 7.60 9.23 5.37
C ALA A 126 6.57 8.11 5.60
N ALA A 127 6.14 7.89 6.85
CA ALA A 127 5.09 6.92 7.17
C ALA A 127 3.75 7.27 6.49
N PHE A 128 3.40 8.55 6.45
CA PHE A 128 2.20 9.02 5.75
C PHE A 128 2.30 8.77 4.24
N LEU A 129 3.43 9.09 3.60
CA LEU A 129 3.67 8.84 2.17
C LEU A 129 3.56 7.35 1.85
N ASN A 130 4.13 6.49 2.69
CA ASN A 130 4.02 5.03 2.58
C ASN A 130 2.55 4.58 2.59
N THR A 131 1.78 5.05 3.57
CA THR A 131 0.35 4.70 3.68
C THR A 131 -0.43 5.15 2.45
N VAL A 132 -0.21 6.37 1.96
CA VAL A 132 -0.87 6.88 0.75
C VAL A 132 -0.48 6.04 -0.48
N MET A 133 0.80 5.71 -0.61
CA MET A 133 1.30 4.87 -1.70
C MET A 133 0.63 3.49 -1.71
N GLN A 134 0.56 2.83 -0.55
CA GLN A 134 -0.08 1.52 -0.41
C GLN A 134 -1.57 1.57 -0.73
N GLU A 135 -2.28 2.56 -0.23
CA GLU A 135 -3.71 2.75 -0.53
C GLU A 135 -3.94 3.01 -2.03
N MET A 136 -3.09 3.80 -2.67
CA MET A 136 -3.18 4.05 -4.11
C MET A 136 -2.87 2.80 -4.93
N LEU A 137 -1.87 2.03 -4.54
CA LEU A 137 -1.45 0.80 -5.23
C LEU A 137 -2.54 -0.27 -5.18
N VAL A 138 -3.15 -0.47 -4.00
CA VAL A 138 -4.09 -1.57 -3.74
C VAL A 138 -5.53 -1.17 -4.01
N ARG A 139 -5.97 0.02 -3.55
CA ARG A 139 -7.37 0.48 -3.60
C ARG A 139 -7.64 1.57 -4.62
N GLY A 140 -6.59 2.08 -5.26
CA GLY A 140 -6.68 3.10 -6.30
C GLY A 140 -7.24 2.54 -7.62
N TYR A 141 -6.51 2.74 -8.70
CA TYR A 141 -6.93 2.37 -10.05
C TYR A 141 -7.22 0.87 -10.20
N LEU A 142 -6.35 -0.01 -9.69
CA LEU A 142 -6.50 -1.47 -9.84
C LEU A 142 -7.81 -1.98 -9.25
N TYR A 143 -8.11 -1.62 -8.01
CA TYR A 143 -9.37 -2.02 -7.37
C TYR A 143 -10.59 -1.56 -8.17
N GLN A 144 -10.60 -0.29 -8.58
CA GLN A 144 -11.72 0.27 -9.33
C GLN A 144 -11.87 -0.37 -10.71
N MET A 145 -10.76 -0.68 -11.38
CA MET A 145 -10.74 -1.37 -12.66
C MET A 145 -11.30 -2.81 -12.52
N ILE A 146 -10.84 -3.56 -11.55
CA ILE A 146 -11.32 -4.93 -11.31
C ILE A 146 -12.80 -4.91 -10.91
N LYS A 147 -13.20 -4.01 -10.02
CA LYS A 147 -14.59 -3.82 -9.58
C LYS A 147 -15.52 -3.49 -10.76
N SER A 148 -15.11 -2.59 -11.65
CA SER A 148 -15.95 -2.15 -12.79
C SER A 148 -16.06 -3.20 -13.89
N ASN A 149 -15.07 -4.08 -14.01
CA ASN A 149 -15.03 -5.12 -15.04
C ASN A 149 -15.41 -6.51 -14.54
N GLY A 150 -15.42 -6.74 -13.24
CA GLY A 150 -15.71 -8.02 -12.62
C GLY A 150 -16.74 -7.88 -11.50
N SER A 151 -16.33 -8.26 -10.29
CA SER A 151 -17.15 -8.17 -9.10
C SER A 151 -16.40 -7.49 -7.96
N ILE A 152 -17.15 -6.99 -6.97
CA ILE A 152 -16.59 -6.45 -5.73
C ILE A 152 -15.74 -7.51 -5.01
N ALA A 153 -16.23 -8.76 -4.98
CA ALA A 153 -15.50 -9.87 -4.34
C ALA A 153 -14.15 -10.12 -5.01
N ALA A 154 -14.11 -10.17 -6.35
CA ALA A 154 -12.86 -10.30 -7.09
C ALA A 154 -11.89 -9.13 -6.81
N ALA A 155 -12.40 -7.90 -6.77
CA ALA A 155 -11.59 -6.73 -6.45
C ALA A 155 -10.99 -6.82 -5.04
N ILE A 156 -11.76 -7.25 -4.04
CA ILE A 156 -11.29 -7.44 -2.66
C ILE A 156 -10.23 -8.54 -2.61
N ILE A 157 -10.50 -9.72 -3.18
CA ILE A 157 -9.57 -10.86 -3.13
C ILE A 157 -8.24 -10.50 -3.79
N VAL A 158 -8.27 -9.92 -5.00
CA VAL A 158 -7.05 -9.57 -5.72
C VAL A 158 -6.28 -8.46 -5.00
N SER A 159 -6.96 -7.41 -4.54
CA SER A 159 -6.29 -6.32 -3.83
C SER A 159 -5.69 -6.75 -2.50
N THR A 160 -6.39 -7.61 -1.73
CA THR A 160 -5.87 -8.19 -0.49
C THR A 160 -4.67 -9.10 -0.77
N GLY A 161 -4.76 -9.94 -1.79
CA GLY A 161 -3.66 -10.81 -2.21
C GLY A 161 -2.40 -10.03 -2.61
N LEU A 162 -2.56 -8.98 -3.42
CA LEU A 162 -1.46 -8.09 -3.80
C LEU A 162 -0.85 -7.36 -2.60
N PHE A 163 -1.70 -6.88 -1.68
CA PHE A 163 -1.24 -6.24 -0.45
C PHE A 163 -0.43 -7.21 0.42
N THR A 164 -0.94 -8.42 0.64
CA THR A 164 -0.24 -9.44 1.42
C THR A 164 1.09 -9.84 0.75
N PHE A 165 1.10 -10.01 -0.56
CA PHE A 165 2.30 -10.33 -1.30
C PHE A 165 3.37 -9.22 -1.19
N ALA A 166 2.95 -7.95 -1.28
CA ALA A 166 3.86 -6.81 -1.13
C ALA A 166 4.46 -6.70 0.29
N HIS A 167 3.81 -7.32 1.29
CA HIS A 167 4.29 -7.38 2.68
C HIS A 167 4.95 -8.71 3.04
N GLY A 168 5.23 -9.58 2.07
CA GLY A 168 5.83 -10.91 2.31
C GLY A 168 7.13 -10.86 3.10
N GLY A 169 7.99 -9.88 2.87
CA GLY A 169 9.22 -9.68 3.63
C GLY A 169 9.03 -9.40 5.14
N ALA A 170 7.85 -8.93 5.56
CA ALA A 170 7.56 -8.73 6.98
C ALA A 170 7.42 -10.07 7.74
N PHE A 171 7.01 -11.13 7.07
CA PHE A 171 6.90 -12.47 7.66
C PHE A 171 8.27 -13.12 7.85
N GLU A 172 9.21 -12.91 6.92
CA GLU A 172 10.58 -13.42 7.03
C GLU A 172 11.32 -12.78 8.20
N LEU A 173 11.21 -11.46 8.37
CA LEU A 173 11.82 -10.74 9.49
C LEU A 173 11.24 -11.20 10.84
N SER A 174 9.96 -11.50 10.92
CA SER A 174 9.33 -12.00 12.14
C SER A 174 9.83 -13.40 12.54
N LEU A 175 10.06 -14.28 11.58
CA LEU A 175 10.58 -15.63 11.83
C LEU A 175 12.07 -15.62 12.24
N ILE A 176 12.87 -14.73 11.67
CA ILE A 176 14.29 -14.58 12.01
C ILE A 176 14.45 -14.06 13.44
N HIS A 177 13.67 -13.07 13.84
CA HIS A 177 13.71 -12.51 15.22
C HIS A 177 13.21 -13.49 16.29
N ILE A 178 12.33 -14.42 15.95
CA ILE A 178 11.87 -15.45 16.89
C ILE A 178 12.94 -16.55 17.08
N SER A 179 13.80 -16.76 16.10
CA SER A 179 14.80 -17.83 16.10
C SER A 179 16.20 -17.43 16.58
N GLU A 180 16.49 -16.14 16.74
CA GLU A 180 17.75 -15.70 17.35
C GLU A 180 17.63 -15.69 18.89
N PRO A 181 18.34 -16.61 19.60
CA PRO A 181 18.48 -16.46 21.03
C PRO A 181 19.26 -15.15 21.28
N THR A 182 18.69 -14.26 22.09
CA THR A 182 19.37 -13.08 22.62
C THR A 182 20.77 -13.49 23.11
N ARG A 183 21.81 -13.12 22.38
CA ARG A 183 23.19 -13.26 22.84
C ARG A 183 23.35 -12.28 23.98
N PRO A 184 23.65 -12.73 25.21
CA PRO A 184 24.06 -11.81 26.24
C PRO A 184 25.39 -11.22 25.83
N GLU A 185 25.49 -9.92 25.75
CA GLU A 185 26.75 -9.19 25.67
C GLU A 185 27.53 -9.33 26.98
#